data_c51ef6ad51e7423646f7becbea95d34b
#
_entry.id   c51ef6ad51e7423646f7becbea95d34b
#
_cell.length_a   1.000
_cell.length_b   1.000
_cell.length_c   1.000
_cell.angle_alpha   90.00
_cell.angle_beta   90.00
_cell.angle_gamma   90.00
#
_symmetry.space_group_name_H-M   'P 1'
#
loop_
_entity.id
_entity.type
_entity.pdbx_description
1 polymer ?
#
loop_
_entity_poly.entity_id
_entity_poly.type
_entity_poly.pdbx_seq_one_letter_code
_entity_poly.pdbx_strand_id
1 'polypeptide(L)'
;MRFAENNRISHSQLYRQMILEFLAPFILCMYGARKLNGINALIGMAMALIPLGFYVIVLIRMTPVFENLKKSGGVLVGQLTGLFFMVFILMAGGYILAVLGQLVPVSLITGMSEEWIAFWAVLVCMTGIRGGMPGRGRMAQISGGVLLGGMILMMILCIPQGKAEYLQDMAAAWKFSGQEIFDGFYGTICAFSAVGLLPFLLGNVEKYASAGKTVLAGILTLGGILMGMAVLLPAVLGYGRVVQERYPVLPLLDGADLPGNVLARFDVLWMGFLLYSLLFALGSLLHYSRQIAEGAGLGRGKMWTAVAAVLIWCIARTGKWILESFGWYLGYIFVPGLLICQIFLFLRSKKRHRKKGVIISGVLICSIMLGGCAGAVEPEKRMYALALGVDASEDGLLVSYGMPDLPESTGQGKEEENGSTRVLAIRGENFTQIEEA
;
A
#
# COMPACT_ATOMS: atom_id res chain seq x y z
N MET A 1 -9.07 -16.63 -28.19
CA MET A 1 -7.96 -16.31 -27.23
C MET A 1 -6.67 -16.37 -28.03
N ARG A 2 -5.93 -15.27 -28.18
CA ARG A 2 -4.60 -15.29 -28.80
C ARG A 2 -3.59 -15.59 -27.70
N PHE A 3 -3.01 -16.78 -27.70
CA PHE A 3 -1.86 -17.11 -26.86
C PHE A 3 -0.61 -16.50 -27.51
N ALA A 4 0.24 -15.87 -26.70
CA ALA A 4 1.49 -15.32 -27.18
C ALA A 4 2.43 -16.47 -27.61
N GLU A 5 2.80 -16.52 -28.87
CA GLU A 5 3.61 -17.61 -29.46
C GLU A 5 5.07 -17.63 -28.98
N ASN A 6 5.54 -16.56 -28.29
CA ASN A 6 6.98 -16.35 -28.00
C ASN A 6 7.34 -16.25 -26.51
N ASN A 7 6.74 -17.06 -25.64
CA ASN A 7 7.04 -17.01 -24.19
C ASN A 7 6.84 -15.60 -23.53
N ARG A 8 6.09 -14.70 -24.19
CA ARG A 8 5.77 -13.35 -23.72
C ARG A 8 4.30 -13.25 -23.34
N ILE A 9 3.96 -12.28 -22.50
CA ILE A 9 2.58 -12.02 -22.09
C ILE A 9 1.92 -10.97 -23.00
N SER A 10 0.62 -11.12 -23.22
CA SER A 10 -0.18 -10.14 -23.97
C SER A 10 -0.55 -8.92 -23.11
N HIS A 11 -1.00 -7.82 -23.72
CA HIS A 11 -1.48 -6.62 -23.00
C HIS A 11 -2.68 -6.94 -22.08
N SER A 12 -3.58 -7.83 -22.47
CA SER A 12 -4.69 -8.25 -21.62
C SER A 12 -4.22 -9.03 -20.39
N GLN A 13 -3.20 -9.88 -20.55
CA GLN A 13 -2.57 -10.59 -19.45
C GLN A 13 -1.83 -9.62 -18.50
N LEU A 14 -1.13 -8.63 -19.05
CA LEU A 14 -0.48 -7.58 -18.29
C LEU A 14 -1.49 -6.83 -17.41
N TYR A 15 -2.60 -6.36 -17.99
CA TYR A 15 -3.64 -5.65 -17.23
C TYR A 15 -4.17 -6.48 -16.07
N ARG A 16 -4.55 -7.74 -16.33
CA ARG A 16 -5.09 -8.64 -15.30
C ARG A 16 -4.05 -9.02 -14.25
N GLN A 17 -2.79 -9.14 -14.65
CA GLN A 17 -1.69 -9.38 -13.73
C GLN A 17 -1.48 -8.19 -12.79
N MET A 18 -1.53 -6.96 -13.31
CA MET A 18 -1.49 -5.76 -12.47
C MET A 18 -2.63 -5.74 -11.45
N ILE A 19 -3.86 -6.05 -11.87
CA ILE A 19 -5.00 -6.12 -10.93
C ILE A 19 -4.72 -7.14 -9.81
N LEU A 20 -4.28 -8.36 -10.17
CA LEU A 20 -3.99 -9.39 -9.17
C LEU A 20 -2.83 -9.03 -8.24
N GLU A 21 -1.79 -8.38 -8.74
CA GLU A 21 -0.61 -8.03 -7.96
C GLU A 21 -0.87 -6.90 -6.96
N PHE A 22 -1.75 -5.96 -7.31
CA PHE A 22 -1.87 -4.73 -6.53
C PHE A 22 -3.19 -4.61 -5.76
N LEU A 23 -4.27 -5.31 -6.19
CA LEU A 23 -5.60 -5.08 -5.62
C LEU A 23 -5.65 -5.36 -4.11
N ALA A 24 -5.33 -6.58 -3.68
CA ALA A 24 -5.38 -6.91 -2.26
C ALA A 24 -4.29 -6.19 -1.44
N PRO A 25 -3.02 -6.07 -1.91
CA PRO A 25 -2.07 -5.19 -1.24
C PRO A 25 -2.58 -3.77 -1.04
N PHE A 26 -3.27 -3.18 -1.99
CA PHE A 26 -3.82 -1.83 -1.84
C PHE A 26 -4.94 -1.78 -0.80
N ILE A 27 -5.85 -2.72 -0.81
CA ILE A 27 -7.02 -2.73 0.05
C ILE A 27 -6.67 -3.11 1.49
N LEU A 28 -5.87 -4.17 1.66
CA LEU A 28 -5.52 -4.72 2.97
C LEU A 28 -4.27 -4.09 3.58
N CYS A 29 -3.31 -3.73 2.72
CA CYS A 29 -2.00 -3.24 3.11
C CYS A 29 -1.81 -1.77 2.78
N MET A 30 -2.91 -0.99 2.66
CA MET A 30 -2.83 0.44 2.37
C MET A 30 -1.91 1.12 3.38
N TYR A 31 -0.85 1.71 2.86
CA TYR A 31 0.05 2.51 3.67
C TYR A 31 -0.71 3.66 4.30
N GLY A 32 -0.74 3.69 5.61
CA GLY A 32 -1.41 4.75 6.33
C GLY A 32 -2.90 4.84 5.99
N ALA A 33 -3.65 3.73 6.03
CA ALA A 33 -5.10 3.73 5.79
C ALA A 33 -5.84 4.82 6.57
N ARG A 34 -5.33 5.17 7.75
CA ARG A 34 -5.81 6.30 8.56
C ARG A 34 -5.64 7.65 7.88
N LYS A 35 -4.59 7.82 7.05
CA LYS A 35 -4.29 9.06 6.30
C LYS A 35 -5.02 9.13 4.97
N LEU A 36 -5.63 8.04 4.51
CA LEU A 36 -6.36 7.95 3.25
C LEU A 36 -7.88 8.07 3.43
N ASN A 37 -8.34 8.50 4.59
CA ASN A 37 -9.75 8.71 4.90
C ASN A 37 -10.08 10.21 4.93
N GLY A 38 -11.32 10.54 4.60
CA GLY A 38 -11.81 11.91 4.58
C GLY A 38 -11.70 12.61 3.21
N ILE A 39 -12.38 13.76 3.09
CA ILE A 39 -12.52 14.49 1.82
C ILE A 39 -11.16 15.04 1.34
N ASN A 40 -10.37 15.59 2.25
CA ASN A 40 -9.03 16.10 1.91
C ASN A 40 -8.12 14.99 1.36
N ALA A 41 -8.16 13.80 1.96
CA ALA A 41 -7.41 12.64 1.47
C ALA A 41 -7.89 12.20 0.08
N LEU A 42 -9.20 12.20 -0.18
CA LEU A 42 -9.76 11.89 -1.52
C LEU A 42 -9.26 12.85 -2.59
N ILE A 43 -9.21 14.15 -2.28
CA ILE A 43 -8.64 15.17 -3.17
C ILE A 43 -7.16 14.84 -3.43
N GLY A 44 -6.40 14.55 -2.39
CA GLY A 44 -4.99 14.13 -2.49
C GLY A 44 -4.79 12.89 -3.36
N MET A 45 -5.63 11.85 -3.18
CA MET A 45 -5.62 10.63 -4.01
C MET A 45 -5.87 10.95 -5.49
N ALA A 46 -6.89 11.76 -5.80
CA ALA A 46 -7.19 12.15 -7.17
C ALA A 46 -6.02 12.90 -7.80
N MET A 47 -5.41 13.83 -7.06
CA MET A 47 -4.23 14.56 -7.50
C MET A 47 -3.03 13.63 -7.76
N ALA A 48 -2.86 12.57 -6.97
CA ALA A 48 -1.75 11.63 -7.13
C ALA A 48 -1.84 10.79 -8.42
N LEU A 49 -3.03 10.54 -8.94
CA LEU A 49 -3.19 9.79 -10.19
C LEU A 49 -2.61 10.53 -11.40
N ILE A 50 -2.52 11.87 -11.36
CA ILE A 50 -1.94 12.67 -12.45
C ILE A 50 -0.44 12.36 -12.61
N PRO A 51 0.43 12.56 -11.62
CA PRO A 51 1.85 12.22 -11.76
C PRO A 51 2.08 10.72 -11.96
N LEU A 52 1.26 9.84 -11.40
CA LEU A 52 1.32 8.39 -11.67
C LEU A 52 1.03 8.08 -13.15
N GLY A 53 0.09 8.78 -13.77
CA GLY A 53 -0.17 8.67 -15.21
C GLY A 53 1.04 9.09 -16.06
N PHE A 54 1.72 10.20 -15.71
CA PHE A 54 2.96 10.60 -16.36
C PHE A 54 4.11 9.63 -16.09
N TYR A 55 4.15 9.03 -14.92
CA TYR A 55 5.16 8.05 -14.53
C TYR A 55 5.14 6.81 -15.44
N VAL A 56 3.99 6.44 -16.02
CA VAL A 56 3.88 5.36 -17.01
C VAL A 56 4.85 5.56 -18.18
N ILE A 57 5.01 6.81 -18.64
CA ILE A 57 5.93 7.13 -19.74
C ILE A 57 7.38 6.83 -19.33
N VAL A 58 7.72 7.12 -18.07
CA VAL A 58 9.04 6.83 -17.51
C VAL A 58 9.26 5.32 -17.44
N LEU A 59 8.29 4.56 -16.92
CA LEU A 59 8.36 3.10 -16.81
C LEU A 59 8.61 2.42 -18.16
N ILE A 60 7.87 2.80 -19.19
CA ILE A 60 8.05 2.26 -20.56
C ILE A 60 9.44 2.56 -21.09
N ARG A 61 9.91 3.80 -20.90
CA ARG A 61 11.24 4.20 -21.39
C ARG A 61 12.39 3.57 -20.62
N MET A 62 12.17 3.24 -19.36
CA MET A 62 13.17 2.61 -18.50
C MET A 62 13.23 1.09 -18.68
N THR A 63 12.22 0.46 -19.26
CA THR A 63 12.16 -1.00 -19.44
C THR A 63 13.46 -1.59 -20.02
N PRO A 64 14.05 -1.09 -21.13
CA PRO A 64 15.30 -1.66 -21.70
C PRO A 64 16.51 -1.51 -20.76
N VAL A 65 16.48 -0.50 -19.88
CA VAL A 65 17.55 -0.27 -18.90
C VAL A 65 17.48 -1.30 -17.79
N PHE A 66 16.26 -1.62 -17.33
CA PHE A 66 16.01 -2.56 -16.24
C PHE A 66 16.17 -4.02 -16.66
N GLU A 67 15.92 -4.38 -17.94
CA GLU A 67 16.20 -5.72 -18.45
C GLU A 67 17.68 -6.12 -18.31
N ASN A 68 18.59 -5.14 -18.43
CA ASN A 68 20.03 -5.36 -18.38
C ASN A 68 20.74 -4.25 -17.57
N LEU A 69 20.46 -4.20 -16.27
CA LEU A 69 21.02 -3.20 -15.34
C LEU A 69 22.57 -3.12 -15.43
N LYS A 70 23.22 -4.28 -15.51
CA LYS A 70 24.67 -4.39 -15.62
C LYS A 70 25.21 -3.73 -16.90
N LYS A 71 24.52 -3.90 -18.05
CA LYS A 71 24.96 -3.29 -19.32
C LYS A 71 24.67 -1.81 -19.37
N SER A 72 23.56 -1.37 -18.77
CA SER A 72 23.09 0.01 -18.83
C SER A 72 23.80 0.92 -17.85
N GLY A 73 24.04 0.46 -16.62
CA GLY A 73 24.65 1.23 -15.54
C GLY A 73 26.12 0.91 -15.24
N GLY A 74 26.68 -0.16 -15.83
CA GLY A 74 27.94 -0.76 -15.39
C GLY A 74 27.76 -1.73 -14.22
N VAL A 75 28.80 -2.50 -13.89
CA VAL A 75 28.72 -3.59 -12.89
C VAL A 75 28.28 -3.06 -11.53
N LEU A 76 28.97 -2.09 -10.99
CA LEU A 76 28.72 -1.56 -9.63
C LEU A 76 27.32 -0.95 -9.49
N VAL A 77 26.94 -0.08 -10.43
CA VAL A 77 25.63 0.59 -10.40
C VAL A 77 24.51 -0.41 -10.62
N GLY A 78 24.68 -1.38 -11.52
CA GLY A 78 23.70 -2.44 -11.73
C GLY A 78 23.48 -3.27 -10.48
N GLN A 79 24.56 -3.63 -9.77
CA GLN A 79 24.49 -4.38 -8.52
C GLN A 79 23.85 -3.58 -7.39
N LEU A 80 24.21 -2.31 -7.19
CA LEU A 80 23.61 -1.44 -6.17
C LEU A 80 22.12 -1.24 -6.42
N THR A 81 21.73 -0.99 -7.69
CA THR A 81 20.31 -0.89 -8.07
C THR A 81 19.58 -2.20 -7.82
N GLY A 82 20.18 -3.31 -8.20
CA GLY A 82 19.60 -4.64 -7.95
C GLY A 82 19.38 -4.92 -6.47
N LEU A 83 20.37 -4.58 -5.62
CA LEU A 83 20.27 -4.71 -4.17
C LEU A 83 19.17 -3.79 -3.59
N PHE A 84 19.05 -2.55 -4.07
CA PHE A 84 18.00 -1.64 -3.65
C PHE A 84 16.60 -2.23 -3.90
N PHE A 85 16.33 -2.74 -5.09
CA PHE A 85 15.06 -3.41 -5.39
C PHE A 85 14.89 -4.73 -4.64
N MET A 86 15.99 -5.46 -4.38
CA MET A 86 15.94 -6.69 -3.60
C MET A 86 15.49 -6.41 -2.15
N VAL A 87 16.01 -5.35 -1.52
CA VAL A 87 15.57 -4.91 -0.19
C VAL A 87 14.06 -4.60 -0.19
N PHE A 88 13.58 -3.91 -1.23
CA PHE A 88 12.14 -3.66 -1.35
C PHE A 88 11.33 -4.96 -1.43
N ILE A 89 11.77 -5.93 -2.24
CA ILE A 89 11.10 -7.24 -2.35
C ILE A 89 11.06 -7.96 -1.01
N LEU A 90 12.14 -7.92 -0.24
CA LEU A 90 12.21 -8.54 1.09
C LEU A 90 11.25 -7.88 2.07
N MET A 91 11.24 -6.55 2.13
CA MET A 91 10.36 -5.79 3.02
C MET A 91 8.88 -5.94 2.63
N ALA A 92 8.56 -5.78 1.35
CA ALA A 92 7.19 -5.92 0.85
C ALA A 92 6.67 -7.37 0.98
N GLY A 93 7.51 -8.35 0.65
CA GLY A 93 7.17 -9.77 0.80
C GLY A 93 6.97 -10.16 2.25
N GLY A 94 7.85 -9.72 3.16
CA GLY A 94 7.72 -9.91 4.61
C GLY A 94 6.44 -9.29 5.17
N TYR A 95 6.11 -8.07 4.73
CA TYR A 95 4.89 -7.39 5.11
C TYR A 95 3.63 -8.15 4.64
N ILE A 96 3.55 -8.51 3.35
CA ILE A 96 2.43 -9.29 2.81
C ILE A 96 2.26 -10.61 3.56
N LEU A 97 3.36 -11.28 3.84
CA LEU A 97 3.34 -12.57 4.52
C LEU A 97 2.93 -12.45 5.99
N ALA A 98 3.34 -11.38 6.69
CA ALA A 98 2.88 -11.07 8.04
C ALA A 98 1.38 -10.74 8.09
N VAL A 99 0.88 -9.99 7.09
CA VAL A 99 -0.56 -9.72 6.93
C VAL A 99 -1.33 -11.02 6.72
N LEU A 100 -0.86 -11.91 5.84
CA LEU A 100 -1.47 -13.24 5.65
C LEU A 100 -1.51 -14.05 6.95
N GLY A 101 -0.42 -14.05 7.72
CA GLY A 101 -0.33 -14.72 9.01
C GLY A 101 -1.36 -14.24 10.02
N GLN A 102 -1.69 -12.95 10.00
CA GLN A 102 -2.72 -12.37 10.89
C GLN A 102 -4.15 -12.59 10.38
N LEU A 103 -4.38 -12.46 9.07
CA LEU A 103 -5.73 -12.52 8.51
C LEU A 103 -6.31 -13.94 8.51
N VAL A 104 -5.51 -14.95 8.15
CA VAL A 104 -6.00 -16.33 7.99
C VAL A 104 -6.52 -16.93 9.30
N PRO A 105 -5.85 -16.80 10.47
CA PRO A 105 -6.37 -17.33 11.73
C PRO A 105 -7.66 -16.63 12.20
N VAL A 106 -7.78 -15.34 11.90
CA VAL A 106 -8.96 -14.55 12.32
C VAL A 106 -10.18 -14.86 11.46
N SER A 107 -9.99 -15.04 10.14
CA SER A 107 -11.11 -15.08 9.21
C SER A 107 -11.45 -16.47 8.69
N LEU A 108 -10.50 -17.44 8.66
CA LEU A 108 -10.69 -18.72 7.99
C LEU A 108 -10.43 -19.93 8.87
N ILE A 109 -9.29 -19.99 9.57
CA ILE A 109 -8.84 -21.20 10.28
C ILE A 109 -8.39 -20.83 11.68
N THR A 110 -9.31 -20.85 12.64
CA THR A 110 -8.99 -20.59 14.05
C THR A 110 -8.02 -21.65 14.61
N GLY A 111 -7.01 -21.19 15.36
CA GLY A 111 -6.05 -22.05 16.05
C GLY A 111 -4.81 -22.44 15.26
N MET A 112 -4.67 -22.05 13.99
CA MET A 112 -3.43 -22.24 13.24
C MET A 112 -2.42 -21.14 13.55
N SER A 113 -1.16 -21.51 13.80
CA SER A 113 -0.13 -20.50 14.08
C SER A 113 0.26 -19.71 12.82
N GLU A 114 0.55 -18.41 13.01
CA GLU A 114 0.98 -17.50 11.94
C GLU A 114 2.21 -18.04 11.18
N GLU A 115 3.12 -18.73 11.90
CA GLU A 115 4.34 -19.30 11.32
C GLU A 115 4.07 -20.40 10.30
N TRP A 116 3.13 -21.30 10.60
CA TRP A 116 2.74 -22.37 9.67
C TRP A 116 2.04 -21.81 8.44
N ILE A 117 1.18 -20.80 8.60
CA ILE A 117 0.53 -20.14 7.48
C ILE A 117 1.56 -19.48 6.58
N ALA A 118 2.51 -18.76 7.18
CA ALA A 118 3.62 -18.12 6.45
C ALA A 118 4.48 -19.15 5.69
N PHE A 119 4.81 -20.27 6.32
CA PHE A 119 5.58 -21.33 5.69
C PHE A 119 4.87 -21.91 4.46
N TRP A 120 3.60 -22.30 4.61
CA TRP A 120 2.83 -22.86 3.50
C TRP A 120 2.59 -21.86 2.40
N ALA A 121 2.34 -20.58 2.72
CA ALA A 121 2.17 -19.51 1.75
C ALA A 121 3.42 -19.34 0.87
N VAL A 122 4.62 -19.32 1.47
CA VAL A 122 5.89 -19.26 0.73
C VAL A 122 6.07 -20.49 -0.17
N LEU A 123 5.78 -21.68 0.34
CA LEU A 123 5.91 -22.92 -0.42
C LEU A 123 4.96 -22.94 -1.64
N VAL A 124 3.72 -22.53 -1.47
CA VAL A 124 2.75 -22.39 -2.56
C VAL A 124 3.24 -21.37 -3.59
N CYS A 125 3.73 -20.21 -3.16
CA CYS A 125 4.29 -19.21 -4.06
C CYS A 125 5.49 -19.72 -4.83
N MET A 126 6.41 -20.47 -4.18
CA MET A 126 7.57 -21.08 -4.83
C MET A 126 7.20 -22.10 -5.89
N THR A 127 6.11 -22.86 -5.70
CA THR A 127 5.59 -23.74 -6.73
C THR A 127 4.93 -22.99 -7.87
N GLY A 128 4.17 -21.93 -7.56
CA GLY A 128 3.44 -21.11 -8.53
C GLY A 128 4.34 -20.35 -9.52
N ILE A 129 5.59 -20.04 -9.13
CA ILE A 129 6.54 -19.33 -10.02
C ILE A 129 7.28 -20.24 -10.99
N ARG A 130 7.17 -21.58 -10.87
CA ARG A 130 7.88 -22.52 -11.76
C ARG A 130 7.53 -22.35 -13.22
N GLY A 131 6.28 -21.98 -13.53
CA GLY A 131 5.81 -21.70 -14.88
C GLY A 131 6.35 -20.41 -15.52
N GLY A 132 7.16 -19.66 -14.80
CA GLY A 132 7.71 -18.37 -15.23
C GLY A 132 6.64 -17.31 -15.52
N MET A 133 7.01 -16.25 -16.23
CA MET A 133 6.11 -15.15 -16.56
C MET A 133 4.91 -15.58 -17.43
N PRO A 134 5.04 -16.44 -18.46
CA PRO A 134 3.92 -16.91 -19.24
C PRO A 134 2.90 -17.72 -18.43
N GLY A 135 3.37 -18.51 -17.47
CA GLY A 135 2.52 -19.26 -16.53
C GLY A 135 1.69 -18.30 -15.66
N ARG A 136 2.34 -17.29 -15.12
CA ARG A 136 1.67 -16.24 -14.33
C ARG A 136 0.67 -15.43 -15.16
N GLY A 137 1.03 -15.05 -16.39
CA GLY A 137 0.12 -14.38 -17.31
C GLY A 137 -1.15 -15.19 -17.60
N ARG A 138 -1.03 -16.52 -17.75
CA ARG A 138 -2.19 -17.42 -17.93
C ARG A 138 -3.05 -17.51 -16.66
N MET A 139 -2.43 -17.63 -15.49
CA MET A 139 -3.16 -17.57 -14.22
C MET A 139 -3.92 -16.25 -14.10
N ALA A 140 -3.26 -15.13 -14.37
CA ALA A 140 -3.89 -13.82 -14.31
C ALA A 140 -5.03 -13.67 -15.34
N GLN A 141 -4.91 -14.30 -16.50
CA GLN A 141 -5.96 -14.24 -17.53
C GLN A 141 -7.26 -14.93 -17.07
N ILE A 142 -7.15 -16.01 -16.32
CA ILE A 142 -8.31 -16.74 -15.80
C ILE A 142 -8.88 -16.02 -14.57
N SER A 143 -8.05 -15.76 -13.57
CA SER A 143 -8.50 -15.31 -12.26
C SER A 143 -8.64 -13.79 -12.12
N GLY A 144 -7.88 -12.99 -12.90
CA GLY A 144 -7.89 -11.54 -12.74
C GLY A 144 -9.24 -10.89 -13.09
N GLY A 145 -9.96 -11.42 -14.06
CA GLY A 145 -11.31 -10.94 -14.40
C GLY A 145 -12.34 -11.29 -13.34
N VAL A 146 -12.26 -12.51 -12.80
CA VAL A 146 -13.15 -12.98 -11.73
C VAL A 146 -12.93 -12.17 -10.45
N LEU A 147 -11.67 -11.95 -10.08
CA LEU A 147 -11.33 -11.20 -8.88
C LEU A 147 -11.74 -9.73 -9.00
N LEU A 148 -11.49 -9.08 -10.14
CA LEU A 148 -11.90 -7.70 -10.37
C LEU A 148 -13.44 -7.57 -10.37
N GLY A 149 -14.13 -8.42 -11.08
CA GLY A 149 -15.61 -8.44 -11.11
C GLY A 149 -16.19 -8.74 -9.75
N GLY A 150 -15.60 -9.70 -9.05
CA GLY A 150 -15.92 -9.99 -7.67
C GLY A 150 -15.77 -8.77 -6.76
N MET A 151 -14.64 -8.07 -6.78
CA MET A 151 -14.40 -6.88 -5.96
C MET A 151 -15.41 -5.76 -6.26
N ILE A 152 -15.70 -5.50 -7.53
CA ILE A 152 -16.70 -4.50 -7.91
C ILE A 152 -18.09 -4.91 -7.40
N LEU A 153 -18.44 -6.18 -7.55
CA LEU A 153 -19.72 -6.71 -7.05
C LEU A 153 -19.83 -6.54 -5.53
N MET A 154 -18.77 -6.84 -4.78
CA MET A 154 -18.73 -6.61 -3.33
C MET A 154 -18.98 -5.15 -2.99
N MET A 155 -18.25 -4.22 -3.64
CA MET A 155 -18.43 -2.80 -3.39
C MET A 155 -19.90 -2.39 -3.64
N ILE A 156 -20.52 -2.88 -4.72
CA ILE A 156 -21.93 -2.61 -5.03
C ILE A 156 -22.86 -3.16 -3.94
N LEU A 157 -22.62 -4.37 -3.46
CA LEU A 157 -23.43 -5.00 -2.41
C LEU A 157 -23.30 -4.28 -1.04
N CYS A 158 -22.19 -3.60 -0.78
CA CYS A 158 -22.03 -2.80 0.43
C CYS A 158 -22.70 -1.41 0.34
N ILE A 159 -23.02 -0.89 -0.84
CA ILE A 159 -23.65 0.43 -0.99
C ILE A 159 -24.97 0.58 -0.20
N PRO A 160 -25.91 -0.40 -0.22
CA PRO A 160 -27.17 -0.28 0.53
C PRO A 160 -27.01 -0.22 2.06
N GLN A 161 -25.86 -0.63 2.57
CA GLN A 161 -25.54 -0.58 4.00
C GLN A 161 -25.01 0.79 4.42
N GLY A 162 -24.63 1.62 3.45
CA GLY A 162 -24.16 2.98 3.69
C GLY A 162 -25.25 3.86 4.30
N LYS A 163 -24.90 4.58 5.35
CA LYS A 163 -25.76 5.57 6.01
C LYS A 163 -25.41 6.95 5.47
N ALA A 164 -26.40 7.62 4.89
CA ALA A 164 -26.21 8.96 4.36
C ALA A 164 -25.77 9.96 5.46
N GLU A 165 -26.19 9.72 6.70
CA GLU A 165 -25.80 10.49 7.89
C GLU A 165 -24.29 10.53 8.06
N TYR A 166 -23.59 9.40 7.96
CA TYR A 166 -22.13 9.33 8.11
C TYR A 166 -21.37 10.14 7.04
N LEU A 167 -21.90 10.20 5.81
CA LEU A 167 -21.33 11.02 4.76
C LEU A 167 -21.64 12.52 4.97
N GLN A 168 -22.84 12.83 5.51
CA GLN A 168 -23.21 14.20 5.86
C GLN A 168 -22.35 14.71 7.01
N ASP A 169 -22.13 13.91 8.06
CA ASP A 169 -21.25 14.24 9.18
C ASP A 169 -19.81 14.50 8.69
N MET A 170 -19.28 13.62 7.82
CA MET A 170 -17.97 13.82 7.21
C MET A 170 -17.89 15.09 6.37
N ALA A 171 -18.98 15.44 5.67
CA ALA A 171 -19.04 16.67 4.87
C ALA A 171 -19.22 17.92 5.75
N ALA A 172 -20.02 17.84 6.82
CA ALA A 172 -20.25 18.94 7.75
C ALA A 172 -18.99 19.27 8.58
N ALA A 173 -18.24 18.24 8.99
CA ALA A 173 -16.97 18.39 9.69
C ALA A 173 -15.80 18.81 8.78
N TRP A 174 -16.01 18.85 7.46
CA TRP A 174 -14.93 19.12 6.53
C TRP A 174 -14.37 20.53 6.66
N LYS A 175 -13.09 20.61 6.91
CA LYS A 175 -12.29 21.84 6.85
C LYS A 175 -11.16 21.61 5.84
N PHE A 176 -10.89 22.61 5.01
CA PHE A 176 -9.78 22.55 4.07
C PHE A 176 -8.45 22.46 4.83
N SER A 177 -7.71 21.37 4.60
CA SER A 177 -6.39 21.13 5.19
C SER A 177 -5.40 20.74 4.08
N GLY A 178 -4.48 21.64 3.75
CA GLY A 178 -3.42 21.37 2.78
C GLY A 178 -2.51 20.22 3.21
N GLN A 179 -2.33 20.03 4.52
CA GLN A 179 -1.54 18.95 5.10
C GLN A 179 -2.19 17.58 4.82
N GLU A 180 -3.49 17.45 5.08
CA GLU A 180 -4.22 16.19 4.82
C GLU A 180 -4.31 15.87 3.32
N ILE A 181 -4.47 16.88 2.46
CA ILE A 181 -4.42 16.71 1.01
C ILE A 181 -3.04 16.17 0.60
N PHE A 182 -1.97 16.74 1.15
CA PHE A 182 -0.61 16.27 0.89
C PHE A 182 -0.38 14.86 1.41
N ASP A 183 -0.84 14.53 2.62
CA ASP A 183 -0.76 13.20 3.22
C ASP A 183 -1.51 12.16 2.36
N GLY A 184 -2.70 12.49 1.88
CA GLY A 184 -3.47 11.68 0.93
C GLY A 184 -2.75 11.48 -0.41
N PHE A 185 -2.18 12.54 -0.96
CA PHE A 185 -1.38 12.53 -2.18
C PHE A 185 -0.15 11.64 -2.04
N TYR A 186 0.66 11.88 -1.00
CA TYR A 186 1.90 11.13 -0.79
C TYR A 186 1.64 9.69 -0.37
N GLY A 187 0.62 9.46 0.49
CA GLY A 187 0.17 8.12 0.87
C GLY A 187 -0.24 7.28 -0.34
N THR A 188 -0.94 7.88 -1.30
CA THR A 188 -1.32 7.21 -2.56
C THR A 188 -0.10 6.87 -3.40
N ILE A 189 0.87 7.77 -3.52
CA ILE A 189 2.13 7.47 -4.22
C ILE A 189 2.89 6.33 -3.55
N CYS A 190 2.93 6.30 -2.22
CA CYS A 190 3.52 5.19 -1.48
C CYS A 190 2.78 3.87 -1.73
N ALA A 191 1.44 3.87 -1.75
CA ALA A 191 0.66 2.69 -2.09
C ALA A 191 0.99 2.16 -3.49
N PHE A 192 1.14 3.06 -4.48
CA PHE A 192 1.52 2.71 -5.84
C PHE A 192 3.02 2.51 -6.06
N SER A 193 3.87 2.59 -5.05
CA SER A 193 5.33 2.52 -5.20
C SER A 193 5.84 1.22 -5.83
N ALA A 194 5.15 0.10 -5.60
CA ALA A 194 5.46 -1.19 -6.20
C ALA A 194 5.31 -1.21 -7.74
N VAL A 195 4.59 -0.23 -8.32
CA VAL A 195 4.54 0.01 -9.78
C VAL A 195 5.95 0.30 -10.34
N GLY A 196 6.88 0.77 -9.51
CA GLY A 196 8.30 0.90 -9.85
C GLY A 196 8.99 -0.39 -10.27
N LEU A 197 8.43 -1.57 -9.93
CA LEU A 197 8.90 -2.89 -10.40
C LEU A 197 8.38 -3.25 -11.80
N LEU A 198 7.39 -2.56 -12.34
CA LEU A 198 6.81 -2.88 -13.65
C LEU A 198 7.82 -2.96 -14.81
N PRO A 199 8.92 -2.19 -14.86
CA PRO A 199 9.91 -2.37 -15.93
C PRO A 199 10.45 -3.79 -16.03
N PHE A 200 10.55 -4.53 -14.92
CA PHE A 200 10.94 -5.95 -14.94
C PHE A 200 9.85 -6.86 -15.53
N LEU A 201 8.58 -6.49 -15.34
CA LEU A 201 7.45 -7.20 -15.97
C LEU A 201 7.34 -6.85 -17.45
N LEU A 202 7.45 -5.56 -17.79
CA LEU A 202 7.27 -5.04 -19.15
C LEU A 202 8.26 -5.65 -20.16
N GLY A 203 9.46 -6.02 -19.72
CA GLY A 203 10.43 -6.75 -20.55
C GLY A 203 9.91 -8.08 -21.10
N ASN A 204 8.93 -8.68 -20.42
CA ASN A 204 8.30 -9.93 -20.84
C ASN A 204 6.99 -9.73 -21.64
N VAL A 205 6.62 -8.49 -21.96
CA VAL A 205 5.39 -8.16 -22.70
C VAL A 205 5.65 -8.12 -24.21
N GLU A 206 4.72 -8.64 -25.00
CA GLU A 206 4.72 -8.41 -26.45
C GLU A 206 4.56 -6.92 -26.71
N LYS A 207 5.45 -6.36 -27.53
CA LYS A 207 5.38 -4.92 -27.91
C LYS A 207 5.24 -3.99 -26.70
N TYR A 208 6.14 -4.12 -25.71
CA TYR A 208 6.11 -3.32 -24.49
C TYR A 208 6.02 -1.79 -24.74
N ALA A 209 6.55 -1.31 -25.88
CA ALA A 209 6.46 0.11 -26.24
C ALA A 209 5.03 0.64 -26.37
N SER A 210 4.07 -0.22 -26.71
CA SER A 210 2.63 0.10 -26.81
C SER A 210 1.85 -0.23 -25.53
N ALA A 211 2.48 -0.79 -24.50
CA ALA A 211 1.82 -1.20 -23.26
C ALA A 211 1.39 -0.01 -22.37
N GLY A 212 1.79 1.22 -22.69
CA GLY A 212 1.50 2.42 -21.89
C GLY A 212 0.02 2.61 -21.61
N LYS A 213 -0.85 2.41 -22.59
CA LYS A 213 -2.32 2.50 -22.39
C LYS A 213 -2.83 1.45 -21.42
N THR A 214 -2.27 0.24 -21.47
CA THR A 214 -2.64 -0.87 -20.60
C THR A 214 -2.21 -0.62 -19.17
N VAL A 215 -0.99 -0.13 -18.97
CA VAL A 215 -0.45 0.22 -17.63
C VAL A 215 -1.26 1.37 -17.03
N LEU A 216 -1.56 2.41 -17.82
CA LEU A 216 -2.39 3.53 -17.40
C LEU A 216 -3.80 3.07 -17.01
N ALA A 217 -4.43 2.21 -17.83
CA ALA A 217 -5.73 1.64 -17.50
C ALA A 217 -5.69 0.85 -16.19
N GLY A 218 -4.62 0.06 -15.93
CA GLY A 218 -4.43 -0.64 -14.67
C GLY A 218 -4.34 0.30 -13.48
N ILE A 219 -3.52 1.36 -13.58
CA ILE A 219 -3.38 2.37 -12.52
C ILE A 219 -4.71 3.08 -12.24
N LEU A 220 -5.43 3.50 -13.29
CA LEU A 220 -6.72 4.17 -13.14
C LEU A 220 -7.79 3.26 -12.54
N THR A 221 -7.83 1.98 -12.94
CA THR A 221 -8.77 1.00 -12.34
C THR A 221 -8.47 0.80 -10.85
N LEU A 222 -7.20 0.57 -10.49
CA LEU A 222 -6.79 0.40 -9.10
C LEU A 222 -7.00 1.68 -8.28
N GLY A 223 -6.69 2.84 -8.83
CA GLY A 223 -6.94 4.14 -8.21
C GLY A 223 -8.44 4.39 -8.00
N GLY A 224 -9.28 4.05 -8.97
CA GLY A 224 -10.73 4.15 -8.84
C GLY A 224 -11.30 3.24 -7.74
N ILE A 225 -10.81 2.00 -7.64
CA ILE A 225 -11.18 1.08 -6.55
C ILE A 225 -10.73 1.63 -5.20
N LEU A 226 -9.50 2.14 -5.11
CA LEU A 226 -8.96 2.72 -3.88
C LEU A 226 -9.81 3.92 -3.42
N MET A 227 -10.13 4.84 -4.33
CA MET A 227 -10.99 5.99 -4.04
C MET A 227 -12.42 5.55 -3.68
N GLY A 228 -12.97 4.56 -4.39
CA GLY A 228 -14.27 3.99 -4.07
C GLY A 228 -14.31 3.38 -2.67
N MET A 229 -13.28 2.66 -2.27
CA MET A 229 -13.14 2.10 -0.92
C MET A 229 -12.99 3.20 0.14
N ALA A 230 -12.25 4.28 -0.16
CA ALA A 230 -12.06 5.40 0.75
C ALA A 230 -13.37 6.20 1.00
N VAL A 231 -14.34 6.11 0.10
CA VAL A 231 -15.69 6.65 0.30
C VAL A 231 -16.62 5.63 0.98
N LEU A 232 -16.55 4.37 0.54
CA LEU A 232 -17.46 3.32 0.99
C LEU A 232 -17.23 2.94 2.46
N LEU A 233 -15.97 2.87 2.89
CA LEU A 233 -15.62 2.53 4.28
C LEU A 233 -16.23 3.49 5.30
N PRO A 234 -16.02 4.82 5.20
CA PRO A 234 -16.67 5.77 6.11
C PRO A 234 -18.20 5.76 5.98
N ALA A 235 -18.74 5.55 4.77
CA ALA A 235 -20.18 5.53 4.54
C ALA A 235 -20.88 4.36 5.27
N VAL A 236 -20.20 3.21 5.40
CA VAL A 236 -20.78 2.01 6.05
C VAL A 236 -20.42 1.94 7.53
N LEU A 237 -19.16 2.18 7.87
CA LEU A 237 -18.65 1.97 9.24
C LEU A 237 -18.66 3.24 10.10
N GLY A 238 -18.77 4.42 9.48
CA GLY A 238 -18.51 5.69 10.13
C GLY A 238 -17.01 6.03 10.20
N TYR A 239 -16.68 7.33 10.14
CA TYR A 239 -15.29 7.81 10.09
C TYR A 239 -14.46 7.36 11.32
N GLY A 240 -15.01 7.50 12.52
CA GLY A 240 -14.31 7.15 13.77
C GLY A 240 -13.88 5.68 13.82
N ARG A 241 -14.76 4.76 13.42
CA ARG A 241 -14.45 3.33 13.39
C ARG A 241 -13.38 2.99 12.33
N VAL A 242 -13.47 3.58 11.13
CA VAL A 242 -12.49 3.35 10.07
C VAL A 242 -11.08 3.76 10.50
N VAL A 243 -10.94 4.86 11.24
CA VAL A 243 -9.64 5.34 11.73
C VAL A 243 -9.05 4.42 12.80
N GLN A 244 -9.88 3.77 13.61
CA GLN A 244 -9.43 2.88 14.69
C GLN A 244 -9.09 1.47 14.20
N GLU A 245 -9.80 0.98 13.18
CA GLU A 245 -9.59 -0.37 12.65
C GLU A 245 -8.28 -0.49 11.88
N ARG A 246 -7.56 -1.58 12.12
CA ARG A 246 -6.32 -1.88 11.38
C ARG A 246 -6.61 -2.33 9.96
N TYR A 247 -7.65 -3.12 9.78
CA TYR A 247 -8.11 -3.65 8.49
C TYR A 247 -9.60 -3.33 8.32
N PRO A 248 -9.96 -2.08 8.02
CA PRO A 248 -11.37 -1.65 8.00
C PRO A 248 -12.22 -2.37 6.93
N VAL A 249 -11.56 -3.02 5.97
CA VAL A 249 -12.24 -3.86 4.97
C VAL A 249 -12.85 -5.12 5.59
N LEU A 250 -12.28 -5.68 6.68
CA LEU A 250 -12.82 -6.89 7.30
C LEU A 250 -14.22 -6.68 7.87
N PRO A 251 -14.46 -5.70 8.78
CA PRO A 251 -15.80 -5.44 9.27
C PRO A 251 -16.77 -4.97 8.16
N LEU A 252 -16.27 -4.40 7.06
CA LEU A 252 -17.09 -4.12 5.89
C LEU A 252 -17.60 -5.41 5.23
N LEU A 253 -16.75 -6.44 5.15
CA LEU A 253 -17.11 -7.75 4.59
C LEU A 253 -18.10 -8.50 5.47
N ASP A 254 -17.91 -8.46 6.80
CA ASP A 254 -18.78 -9.11 7.77
C ASP A 254 -20.21 -8.53 7.74
N GLY A 255 -20.33 -7.24 7.39
CA GLY A 255 -21.62 -6.56 7.26
C GLY A 255 -22.33 -6.82 5.93
N ALA A 256 -21.70 -7.42 4.93
CA ALA A 256 -22.26 -7.63 3.60
C ALA A 256 -23.26 -8.80 3.56
N ASP A 257 -24.33 -8.72 4.37
CA ASP A 257 -25.42 -9.70 4.37
C ASP A 257 -26.30 -9.53 3.12
N LEU A 258 -26.41 -10.59 2.33
CA LEU A 258 -27.37 -10.65 1.22
C LEU A 258 -28.79 -10.78 1.74
N PRO A 259 -29.76 -10.02 1.19
CA PRO A 259 -31.16 -10.17 1.57
C PRO A 259 -31.63 -11.62 1.38
N GLY A 260 -32.17 -12.24 2.45
CA GLY A 260 -32.70 -13.60 2.39
C GLY A 260 -31.81 -14.70 2.97
N ASN A 261 -30.69 -14.35 3.61
CA ASN A 261 -29.77 -15.32 4.27
C ASN A 261 -29.28 -16.47 3.36
N VAL A 262 -29.33 -16.26 2.03
CA VAL A 262 -29.02 -17.29 1.01
C VAL A 262 -27.54 -17.64 0.98
N LEU A 263 -26.67 -16.73 1.44
CA LEU A 263 -25.23 -16.93 1.53
C LEU A 263 -24.72 -16.40 2.90
N ALA A 264 -25.04 -17.12 3.95
CA ALA A 264 -24.69 -16.77 5.34
C ALA A 264 -23.18 -16.62 5.61
N ARG A 265 -22.30 -16.88 4.63
CA ARG A 265 -20.84 -16.78 4.74
C ARG A 265 -20.19 -16.29 3.42
N PHE A 266 -20.75 -15.25 2.87
CA PHE A 266 -20.20 -14.63 1.66
C PHE A 266 -18.85 -13.93 1.92
N ASP A 267 -18.63 -13.51 3.17
CA ASP A 267 -17.37 -13.01 3.70
C ASP A 267 -16.18 -13.92 3.39
N VAL A 268 -16.35 -15.24 3.55
CA VAL A 268 -15.29 -16.23 3.28
C VAL A 268 -14.87 -16.26 1.82
N LEU A 269 -15.80 -16.11 0.89
CA LEU A 269 -15.49 -16.07 -0.53
C LEU A 269 -14.64 -14.84 -0.88
N TRP A 270 -15.00 -13.68 -0.33
CA TRP A 270 -14.26 -12.44 -0.52
C TRP A 270 -12.87 -12.49 0.09
N MET A 271 -12.79 -13.05 1.29
CA MET A 271 -11.51 -13.29 1.93
C MET A 271 -10.63 -14.20 1.07
N GLY A 272 -11.20 -15.25 0.47
CA GLY A 272 -10.50 -16.12 -0.46
C GLY A 272 -9.94 -15.37 -1.67
N PHE A 273 -10.69 -14.41 -2.24
CA PHE A 273 -10.21 -13.57 -3.34
C PHE A 273 -9.05 -12.66 -2.91
N LEU A 274 -9.15 -12.03 -1.73
CA LEU A 274 -8.09 -11.18 -1.22
C LEU A 274 -6.82 -11.98 -0.91
N LEU A 275 -6.96 -13.15 -0.27
CA LEU A 275 -5.84 -14.04 0.00
C LEU A 275 -5.16 -14.54 -1.28
N TYR A 276 -5.95 -14.91 -2.29
CA TYR A 276 -5.39 -15.31 -3.59
C TYR A 276 -4.59 -14.17 -4.23
N SER A 277 -5.08 -12.93 -4.18
CA SER A 277 -4.38 -11.76 -4.69
C SER A 277 -3.08 -11.50 -3.90
N LEU A 278 -3.09 -11.62 -2.56
CA LEU A 278 -1.86 -11.50 -1.74
C LEU A 278 -0.83 -12.59 -2.08
N LEU A 279 -1.26 -13.84 -2.24
CA LEU A 279 -0.37 -14.93 -2.66
C LEU A 279 0.17 -14.70 -4.07
N PHE A 280 -0.67 -14.18 -4.98
CA PHE A 280 -0.23 -13.81 -6.32
C PHE A 280 0.81 -12.69 -6.26
N ALA A 281 0.59 -11.64 -5.47
CA ALA A 281 1.55 -10.55 -5.27
C ALA A 281 2.88 -11.06 -4.69
N LEU A 282 2.85 -11.89 -3.64
CA LEU A 282 4.04 -12.50 -3.05
C LEU A 282 4.82 -13.35 -4.07
N GLY A 283 4.10 -14.17 -4.86
CA GLY A 283 4.72 -14.95 -5.94
C GLY A 283 5.34 -14.05 -7.02
N SER A 284 4.75 -12.88 -7.33
CA SER A 284 5.35 -11.90 -8.25
C SER A 284 6.65 -11.34 -7.70
N LEU A 285 6.69 -10.94 -6.43
CA LEU A 285 7.90 -10.45 -5.78
C LEU A 285 9.03 -11.48 -5.83
N LEU A 286 8.72 -12.75 -5.54
CA LEU A 286 9.69 -13.86 -5.66
C LEU A 286 10.16 -14.06 -7.10
N HIS A 287 9.29 -13.88 -8.09
CA HIS A 287 9.68 -13.97 -9.50
C HIS A 287 10.59 -12.80 -9.91
N TYR A 288 10.26 -11.58 -9.47
CA TYR A 288 11.06 -10.38 -9.73
C TYR A 288 12.45 -10.48 -9.08
N SER A 289 12.58 -11.10 -7.90
CA SER A 289 13.89 -11.31 -7.26
C SER A 289 14.86 -12.06 -8.18
N ARG A 290 14.35 -13.04 -8.92
CA ARG A 290 15.12 -13.78 -9.92
C ARG A 290 15.57 -12.88 -11.07
N GLN A 291 14.65 -12.12 -11.66
CA GLN A 291 14.95 -11.27 -12.80
C GLN A 291 15.93 -10.16 -12.44
N ILE A 292 15.76 -9.56 -11.26
CA ILE A 292 16.66 -8.52 -10.74
C ILE A 292 18.06 -9.09 -10.54
N ALA A 293 18.19 -10.25 -9.91
CA ALA A 293 19.49 -10.87 -9.68
C ALA A 293 20.23 -11.20 -10.99
N GLU A 294 19.51 -11.74 -11.98
CA GLU A 294 20.06 -12.04 -13.30
C GLU A 294 20.44 -10.76 -14.06
N GLY A 295 19.56 -9.73 -14.08
CA GLY A 295 19.80 -8.45 -14.76
C GLY A 295 20.91 -7.58 -14.14
N ALA A 296 21.05 -7.63 -12.81
CA ALA A 296 22.11 -6.94 -12.08
C ALA A 296 23.46 -7.68 -12.09
N GLY A 297 23.47 -8.95 -12.53
CA GLY A 297 24.69 -9.79 -12.53
C GLY A 297 25.11 -10.23 -11.12
N LEU A 298 24.16 -10.43 -10.21
CA LEU A 298 24.39 -10.93 -8.83
C LEU A 298 24.60 -12.44 -8.75
N GLY A 299 24.48 -13.18 -9.88
CA GLY A 299 24.68 -14.60 -9.95
C GLY A 299 23.43 -15.38 -10.42
N ARG A 300 23.29 -16.63 -9.96
CA ARG A 300 22.18 -17.50 -10.39
C ARG A 300 20.85 -17.03 -9.79
N GLY A 301 19.90 -16.56 -10.62
CA GLY A 301 18.61 -16.03 -10.18
C GLY A 301 17.78 -17.01 -9.34
N LYS A 302 17.82 -18.35 -9.67
CA LYS A 302 17.12 -19.38 -8.86
C LYS A 302 17.61 -19.41 -7.40
N MET A 303 18.90 -19.22 -7.17
CA MET A 303 19.48 -19.17 -5.82
C MET A 303 18.95 -17.95 -5.07
N TRP A 304 18.93 -16.79 -5.72
CA TRP A 304 18.41 -15.57 -5.11
C TRP A 304 16.91 -15.64 -4.79
N THR A 305 16.12 -16.35 -5.62
CA THR A 305 14.70 -16.60 -5.30
C THR A 305 14.54 -17.43 -4.03
N ALA A 306 15.36 -18.48 -3.86
CA ALA A 306 15.33 -19.30 -2.65
C ALA A 306 15.79 -18.50 -1.41
N VAL A 307 16.86 -17.73 -1.53
CA VAL A 307 17.33 -16.84 -0.46
C VAL A 307 16.26 -15.80 -0.10
N ALA A 308 15.64 -15.17 -1.10
CA ALA A 308 14.56 -14.21 -0.87
C ALA A 308 13.37 -14.87 -0.17
N ALA A 309 12.97 -16.08 -0.55
CA ALA A 309 11.87 -16.80 0.10
C ALA A 309 12.15 -17.05 1.60
N VAL A 310 13.36 -17.49 1.94
CA VAL A 310 13.77 -17.71 3.34
C VAL A 310 13.82 -16.38 4.10
N LEU A 311 14.42 -15.33 3.54
CA LEU A 311 14.52 -14.03 4.19
C LEU A 311 13.13 -13.37 4.38
N ILE A 312 12.24 -13.47 3.41
CA ILE A 312 10.86 -13.01 3.52
C ILE A 312 10.14 -13.71 4.69
N TRP A 313 10.31 -15.03 4.79
CA TRP A 313 9.75 -15.80 5.90
C TRP A 313 10.34 -15.37 7.26
N CYS A 314 11.65 -15.16 7.34
CA CYS A 314 12.30 -14.66 8.55
C CYS A 314 11.80 -13.25 8.93
N ILE A 315 11.65 -12.34 7.95
CA ILE A 315 11.13 -10.98 8.19
C ILE A 315 9.68 -11.04 8.64
N ALA A 316 8.83 -11.88 8.04
CA ALA A 316 7.44 -12.03 8.45
C ALA A 316 7.30 -12.45 9.93
N ARG A 317 8.21 -13.28 10.44
CA ARG A 317 8.25 -13.69 11.86
C ARG A 317 8.51 -12.54 12.83
N THR A 318 9.04 -11.41 12.37
CA THR A 318 9.17 -10.22 13.23
C THR A 318 7.81 -9.58 13.55
N GLY A 319 6.72 -10.03 12.90
CA GLY A 319 5.34 -9.71 13.20
C GLY A 319 5.08 -8.21 13.30
N LYS A 320 4.89 -7.70 14.52
CA LYS A 320 4.57 -6.29 14.76
C LYS A 320 5.58 -5.31 14.14
N TRP A 321 6.88 -5.63 14.20
CA TRP A 321 7.92 -4.75 13.68
C TRP A 321 7.75 -4.47 12.17
N ILE A 322 7.60 -5.51 11.34
CA ILE A 322 7.46 -5.30 9.88
C ILE A 322 6.17 -4.56 9.54
N LEU A 323 5.09 -4.82 10.28
CA LEU A 323 3.80 -4.19 10.04
C LEU A 323 3.79 -2.68 10.38
N GLU A 324 4.61 -2.24 11.30
CA GLU A 324 4.75 -0.84 11.68
C GLU A 324 5.83 -0.12 10.85
N SER A 325 6.95 -0.79 10.60
CA SER A 325 8.11 -0.19 9.92
C SER A 325 7.96 -0.10 8.41
N PHE A 326 7.14 -0.96 7.79
CA PHE A 326 7.01 -0.99 6.33
C PHE A 326 6.52 0.33 5.74
N GLY A 327 5.55 0.96 6.41
CA GLY A 327 5.04 2.24 5.99
C GLY A 327 6.09 3.35 6.03
N TRP A 328 6.85 3.41 7.11
CA TRP A 328 7.98 4.33 7.24
C TRP A 328 9.04 4.07 6.16
N TYR A 329 9.39 2.80 5.95
CA TYR A 329 10.33 2.39 4.89
C TYR A 329 9.88 2.86 3.51
N LEU A 330 8.59 2.67 3.16
CA LEU A 330 8.06 3.13 1.88
C LEU A 330 8.17 4.64 1.71
N GLY A 331 7.73 5.41 2.71
CA GLY A 331 7.67 6.86 2.62
C GLY A 331 9.04 7.54 2.65
N TYR A 332 9.94 7.10 3.52
CA TYR A 332 11.21 7.80 3.72
C TYR A 332 12.40 7.21 2.98
N ILE A 333 12.36 5.92 2.62
CA ILE A 333 13.50 5.25 1.99
C ILE A 333 13.17 4.85 0.55
N PHE A 334 12.10 4.06 0.35
CA PHE A 334 11.89 3.43 -0.96
C PHE A 334 11.43 4.43 -2.03
N VAL A 335 10.41 5.25 -1.78
CA VAL A 335 9.89 6.19 -2.79
C VAL A 335 10.93 7.24 -3.19
N PRO A 336 11.61 7.94 -2.26
CA PRO A 336 12.70 8.86 -2.63
C PRO A 336 13.85 8.15 -3.33
N GLY A 337 14.27 6.98 -2.81
CA GLY A 337 15.34 6.18 -3.40
C GLY A 337 15.02 5.69 -4.80
N LEU A 338 13.76 5.29 -5.06
CA LEU A 338 13.28 4.89 -6.39
C LEU A 338 13.45 6.00 -7.41
N LEU A 339 13.05 7.22 -7.05
CA LEU A 339 13.19 8.39 -7.92
C LEU A 339 14.65 8.73 -8.21
N ILE A 340 15.49 8.77 -7.17
CA ILE A 340 16.94 9.03 -7.30
C ILE A 340 17.58 7.96 -8.20
N CYS A 341 17.26 6.69 -7.95
CA CYS A 341 17.79 5.57 -8.72
C CYS A 341 17.41 5.65 -10.21
N GLN A 342 16.13 5.94 -10.48
CA GLN A 342 15.64 6.06 -11.85
C GLN A 342 16.22 7.25 -12.58
N ILE A 343 16.34 8.41 -11.93
CA ILE A 343 16.98 9.59 -12.51
C ILE A 343 18.46 9.31 -12.82
N PHE A 344 19.17 8.71 -11.88
CA PHE A 344 20.59 8.38 -12.06
C PHE A 344 20.80 7.42 -13.23
N LEU A 345 20.03 6.33 -13.30
CA LEU A 345 20.09 5.37 -14.41
C LEU A 345 19.73 6.03 -15.74
N PHE A 346 18.72 6.90 -15.76
CA PHE A 346 18.31 7.61 -16.95
C PHE A 346 19.42 8.58 -17.45
N LEU A 347 20.02 9.35 -16.57
CA LEU A 347 21.11 10.27 -16.91
C LEU A 347 22.33 9.51 -17.46
N ARG A 348 22.65 8.36 -16.87
CA ARG A 348 23.78 7.52 -17.30
C ARG A 348 23.52 6.83 -18.64
N SER A 349 22.31 6.33 -18.85
CA SER A 349 21.89 5.72 -20.13
C SER A 349 21.92 6.73 -21.27
N LYS A 350 21.72 8.02 -20.98
CA LYS A 350 21.65 9.12 -21.96
C LYS A 350 22.97 9.55 -22.54
N LYS A 351 24.13 9.19 -21.97
CA LYS A 351 25.44 9.41 -22.65
C LYS A 351 25.49 8.73 -24.01
N ARG A 352 24.52 7.85 -24.32
CA ARG A 352 24.43 7.12 -25.61
C ARG A 352 23.37 7.64 -26.59
N HIS A 353 22.34 8.41 -26.15
CA HIS A 353 21.32 8.98 -27.07
C HIS A 353 20.74 10.31 -26.53
N ARG A 354 21.00 11.36 -27.28
CA ARG A 354 20.70 12.78 -26.98
C ARG A 354 19.21 13.12 -27.25
N LYS A 355 18.33 13.25 -26.25
CA LYS A 355 17.04 14.00 -26.36
C LYS A 355 16.71 14.72 -25.04
N LYS A 356 16.60 16.06 -25.11
CA LYS A 356 16.52 17.00 -23.98
C LYS A 356 15.18 17.00 -23.16
N GLY A 357 14.06 16.50 -23.70
CA GLY A 357 12.74 16.72 -23.11
C GLY A 357 12.37 15.92 -21.85
N VAL A 358 13.10 14.85 -21.52
CA VAL A 358 12.73 13.93 -20.42
C VAL A 358 13.42 14.27 -19.09
N ILE A 359 14.44 15.14 -19.10
CA ILE A 359 15.10 15.59 -17.86
C ILE A 359 14.16 16.48 -17.06
N ILE A 360 13.38 17.32 -17.75
CA ILE A 360 12.47 18.28 -17.13
C ILE A 360 11.32 17.57 -16.39
N SER A 361 10.74 16.51 -16.97
CA SER A 361 9.67 15.76 -16.29
C SER A 361 10.16 14.98 -15.07
N GLY A 362 11.36 14.40 -15.13
CA GLY A 362 11.95 13.69 -13.98
C GLY A 362 12.31 14.63 -12.83
N VAL A 363 12.86 15.80 -13.12
CA VAL A 363 13.20 16.82 -12.12
C VAL A 363 11.94 17.42 -11.52
N LEU A 364 10.90 17.66 -12.32
CA LEU A 364 9.62 18.19 -11.82
C LEU A 364 8.94 17.22 -10.85
N ILE A 365 8.91 15.93 -11.17
CA ILE A 365 8.37 14.88 -10.28
C ILE A 365 9.18 14.80 -8.97
N CYS A 366 10.53 14.88 -9.06
CA CYS A 366 11.38 14.92 -7.87
C CYS A 366 11.15 16.16 -7.00
N SER A 367 10.99 17.34 -7.59
CA SER A 367 10.77 18.58 -6.84
C SER A 367 9.44 18.53 -6.06
N ILE A 368 8.39 17.95 -6.66
CA ILE A 368 7.08 17.77 -6.00
C ILE A 368 7.17 16.76 -4.85
N MET A 369 8.02 15.72 -5.01
CA MET A 369 8.16 14.67 -4.00
C MET A 369 9.05 15.06 -2.81
N LEU A 370 10.06 15.88 -3.02
CA LEU A 370 10.99 16.31 -1.97
C LEU A 370 10.42 17.43 -1.07
N GLY A 371 9.37 18.13 -1.54
CA GLY A 371 8.70 19.18 -0.76
C GLY A 371 7.91 18.70 0.47
N GLY A 372 7.78 17.39 0.68
CA GLY A 372 6.88 16.79 1.66
C GLY A 372 7.47 16.41 3.03
N CYS A 373 8.71 16.72 3.31
CA CYS A 373 9.34 16.31 4.57
C CYS A 373 9.08 17.23 5.79
N ALA A 374 8.20 18.22 5.69
CA ALA A 374 7.93 19.18 6.76
C ALA A 374 6.59 18.86 7.47
N GLY A 375 6.56 17.93 8.43
CA GLY A 375 5.35 17.72 9.21
C GLY A 375 5.33 16.50 10.13
N ALA A 376 6.46 15.91 10.46
CA ALA A 376 6.52 14.94 11.54
C ALA A 376 6.48 15.70 12.89
N VAL A 377 5.32 15.71 13.55
CA VAL A 377 5.26 16.15 14.96
C VAL A 377 5.99 15.10 15.79
N GLU A 378 7.07 15.50 16.40
CA GLU A 378 7.89 14.65 17.28
C GLU A 378 6.98 14.00 18.35
N PRO A 379 7.10 12.68 18.61
CA PRO A 379 6.28 12.00 19.62
C PRO A 379 6.36 12.63 21.00
N GLU A 380 7.49 13.26 21.32
CA GLU A 380 7.78 13.95 22.58
C GLU A 380 6.93 15.21 22.80
N LYS A 381 6.34 15.76 21.73
CA LYS A 381 5.42 16.93 21.81
C LYS A 381 3.95 16.54 21.89
N ARG A 382 3.63 15.24 21.93
CA ARG A 382 2.26 14.77 22.06
C ARG A 382 1.93 14.58 23.54
N MET A 383 0.98 15.36 24.03
CA MET A 383 0.38 15.10 25.33
C MET A 383 -0.62 13.95 25.21
N TYR A 384 -0.45 12.93 26.05
CA TYR A 384 -1.37 11.79 26.13
C TYR A 384 -2.20 11.92 27.40
N ALA A 385 -3.52 11.90 27.27
CA ALA A 385 -4.40 11.83 28.42
C ALA A 385 -4.23 10.47 29.12
N LEU A 386 -3.95 10.48 30.42
CA LEU A 386 -3.82 9.28 31.26
C LEU A 386 -5.16 8.87 31.89
N ALA A 387 -6.09 9.80 32.03
CA ALA A 387 -7.40 9.57 32.61
C ALA A 387 -8.47 10.33 31.81
N LEU A 388 -9.61 9.70 31.62
CA LEU A 388 -10.78 10.28 30.97
C LEU A 388 -11.94 10.20 31.95
N GLY A 389 -12.51 11.37 32.32
CA GLY A 389 -13.76 11.45 33.06
C GLY A 389 -14.85 11.94 32.12
N VAL A 390 -16.00 11.29 32.15
CA VAL A 390 -17.20 11.72 31.41
C VAL A 390 -18.32 11.95 32.42
N ASP A 391 -18.87 13.15 32.42
CA ASP A 391 -19.97 13.55 33.30
C ASP A 391 -21.12 14.16 32.48
N ALA A 392 -22.33 14.02 32.96
CA ALA A 392 -23.52 14.60 32.33
C ALA A 392 -23.69 16.04 32.81
N SER A 393 -23.79 16.98 31.89
CA SER A 393 -24.08 18.40 32.15
C SER A 393 -25.52 18.75 31.68
N GLU A 394 -26.12 19.79 32.23
CA GLU A 394 -27.46 20.24 31.84
C GLU A 394 -27.60 20.54 30.33
N ASP A 395 -26.49 20.87 29.65
CA ASP A 395 -26.42 21.19 28.23
C ASP A 395 -25.61 20.17 27.40
N GLY A 396 -25.47 18.91 27.85
CA GLY A 396 -24.73 17.87 27.11
C GLY A 396 -23.72 17.08 27.97
N LEU A 397 -22.58 16.75 27.38
CA LEU A 397 -21.51 15.96 28.02
C LEU A 397 -20.31 16.86 28.38
N LEU A 398 -19.80 16.68 29.59
CA LEU A 398 -18.53 17.23 30.06
C LEU A 398 -17.49 16.15 30.05
N VAL A 399 -16.47 16.26 29.19
CA VAL A 399 -15.35 15.32 29.14
C VAL A 399 -14.10 15.98 29.71
N SER A 400 -13.52 15.34 30.72
CA SER A 400 -12.33 15.81 31.42
C SER A 400 -11.15 14.90 31.07
N TYR A 401 -10.09 15.48 30.53
CA TYR A 401 -8.84 14.79 30.18
C TYR A 401 -7.79 15.09 31.26
N GLY A 402 -7.37 14.10 32.00
CA GLY A 402 -6.23 14.20 32.93
C GLY A 402 -4.91 14.01 32.19
N MET A 403 -4.11 15.06 32.08
CA MET A 403 -2.79 15.03 31.43
C MET A 403 -1.69 15.07 32.50
N PRO A 404 -0.61 14.25 32.36
CA PRO A 404 0.54 14.37 33.24
C PRO A 404 1.31 15.66 32.90
N ASP A 405 1.74 16.39 33.91
CA ASP A 405 2.79 17.39 33.74
C ASP A 405 4.12 16.66 33.49
N LEU A 406 4.56 16.67 32.23
CA LEU A 406 5.90 16.23 31.87
C LEU A 406 6.86 17.36 32.26
N PRO A 407 7.81 17.15 33.22
CA PRO A 407 8.83 18.14 33.47
C PRO A 407 9.64 18.33 32.18
N GLU A 408 9.80 19.58 31.75
CA GLU A 408 10.75 19.94 30.71
C GLU A 408 12.13 19.42 31.18
N SER A 409 12.64 18.39 30.49
CA SER A 409 13.96 17.84 30.79
C SER A 409 15.06 18.78 30.28
N THR A 410 15.24 19.89 30.97
CA THR A 410 16.53 20.62 31.03
C THR A 410 17.15 20.31 32.38
N GLY A 411 18.29 19.61 32.33
CA GLY A 411 18.98 19.12 33.49
C GLY A 411 19.21 20.18 34.56
N GLN A 412 18.92 19.78 35.73
CA GLN A 412 19.42 20.06 37.06
C GLN A 412 18.29 20.04 38.08
N GLY A 413 18.47 19.18 39.07
CA GLY A 413 17.48 18.80 40.03
C GLY A 413 16.93 19.95 40.89
N LYS A 414 15.67 19.77 41.22
CA LYS A 414 15.08 19.95 42.55
C LYS A 414 13.80 19.17 42.61
N GLU A 415 13.74 18.23 43.52
CA GLU A 415 12.53 17.59 43.98
C GLU A 415 11.60 18.69 44.54
N GLU A 416 10.47 18.94 43.89
CA GLU A 416 9.29 19.49 44.54
C GLU A 416 8.11 18.54 44.25
N GLU A 417 7.75 17.85 45.32
CA GLU A 417 6.54 17.07 45.50
C GLU A 417 5.32 18.01 45.35
N ASN A 418 4.76 18.13 44.17
CA ASN A 418 3.36 18.49 43.93
C ASN A 418 3.06 18.25 42.44
N GLY A 419 2.69 17.00 42.12
CA GLY A 419 2.19 16.64 40.81
C GLY A 419 0.85 17.35 40.56
N SER A 420 0.88 18.52 39.96
CA SER A 420 -0.32 19.18 39.48
C SER A 420 -0.74 18.49 38.16
N THR A 421 -1.74 17.63 38.27
CA THR A 421 -2.39 17.06 37.08
C THR A 421 -3.16 18.19 36.38
N ARG A 422 -2.77 18.57 35.17
CA ARG A 422 -3.56 19.47 34.35
C ARG A 422 -4.82 18.76 33.85
N VAL A 423 -5.98 19.26 34.19
CA VAL A 423 -7.27 18.76 33.72
C VAL A 423 -7.80 19.70 32.65
N LEU A 424 -7.93 19.19 31.45
CA LEU A 424 -8.61 19.87 30.35
C LEU A 424 -10.06 19.38 30.33
N ALA A 425 -11.01 20.27 30.59
CA ALA A 425 -12.44 19.95 30.57
C ALA A 425 -13.08 20.60 29.35
N ILE A 426 -13.69 19.81 28.50
CA ILE A 426 -14.36 20.25 27.25
C ILE A 426 -15.82 19.89 27.34
N ARG A 427 -16.71 20.85 26.98
CA ARG A 427 -18.15 20.64 26.91
C ARG A 427 -18.59 20.50 25.45
N GLY A 428 -19.51 19.59 25.16
CA GLY A 428 -20.13 19.43 23.85
C GLY A 428 -21.45 18.70 23.94
N GLU A 429 -22.32 18.91 22.96
CA GLU A 429 -23.61 18.25 22.88
C GLU A 429 -23.47 16.76 22.58
N ASN A 430 -22.36 16.35 21.95
CA ASN A 430 -22.02 14.96 21.66
C ASN A 430 -20.51 14.74 21.69
N PHE A 431 -20.10 13.45 21.75
CA PHE A 431 -18.71 13.05 21.87
C PHE A 431 -17.82 13.52 20.70
N THR A 432 -18.38 13.63 19.51
CA THR A 432 -17.66 14.05 18.30
C THR A 432 -17.25 15.52 18.34
N GLN A 433 -18.10 16.40 18.88
CA GLN A 433 -17.77 17.82 19.06
C GLN A 433 -16.67 18.03 20.11
N ILE A 434 -16.59 17.15 21.10
CA ILE A 434 -15.59 17.22 22.18
C ILE A 434 -14.23 16.75 21.70
N GLU A 435 -14.19 15.78 20.77
CA GLU A 435 -12.94 15.23 20.23
C GLU A 435 -12.27 16.18 19.21
N GLU A 436 -13.04 17.12 18.64
CA GLU A 436 -12.54 18.11 17.67
C GLU A 436 -12.14 19.46 18.31
N ALA A 437 -12.47 19.68 19.58
CA ALA A 437 -12.18 20.91 20.34
C ALA A 437 -10.84 20.79 21.09
#